data_7304882fef8b902619f003ad22a87eca
#
_entry.id   7304882fef8b902619f003ad22a87eca
#
_cell.length_a   1.000
_cell.length_b   1.000
_cell.length_c   1.000
_cell.angle_alpha   90.00
_cell.angle_beta   90.00
_cell.angle_gamma   90.00
#
_symmetry.space_group_name_H-M   'P 1'
#
loop_
_entity.id
_entity.type
_entity.pdbx_description
1 polymer ?
#
loop_
_entity_poly.entity_id
_entity_poly.type
_entity_poly.pdbx_seq_one_letter_code
_entity_poly.pdbx_strand_id
1 'polypeptide(L)'
;MYIEDKDLLSIQEVRHLIQRAKVAQQKLALMSQEQIDTIVKVVAKACYDQRERLAKMAAEETGFGKWQDKVLKNALASKCILEEIKDMRTVGILSEDKENKVIEVGVPVGVVAGLIPSTNPTSTVMYKALIALKGGNSIVFSPHPHAAKCINETVDIIKKAAVSAGCPEGAVSVIQRVSIEATNELMKHKDTNLILATGGNAMVKAAYSSGTPAIGVGPGNGPAFIEKTADIPKAVRQILDSKTFDNGVICASEQSIIVEEETKDKVVEEFKRQGAYFVPKEDAKKLGAFIILPSGAMNPKMVGKTPQVIAKLAGISVPDDARVLIADGEGVGKQYPFSMEKLAPVLGFYTVKNWEEACELSIRILHHEGAGHTLAIHTQDESIVREFALRKPVSRLLVNTPAALGGVGATTGLFPAFTLGCGAVGGSATSDNVSPLNLINIRRVAYGTAELSDLRKAENQENLDCQRCEVDKQVDEEQLIDLLVQRVLSKLTK
;
A
#
# COMPACT_ATOMS: atom_id res chain seq x y z
N MET A 1 -7.64 37.65 -25.48
CA MET A 1 -7.15 37.89 -24.10
C MET A 1 -5.98 36.95 -23.85
N TYR A 2 -4.78 37.47 -23.68
CA TYR A 2 -3.60 36.67 -23.41
C TYR A 2 -3.58 36.40 -21.91
N ILE A 3 -3.63 35.12 -21.49
CA ILE A 3 -3.50 34.75 -20.07
C ILE A 3 -2.01 34.51 -19.82
N GLU A 4 -1.36 35.40 -19.10
CA GLU A 4 0.06 35.28 -18.72
C GLU A 4 0.27 34.55 -17.38
N ASP A 5 -0.80 34.36 -16.61
CA ASP A 5 -0.76 33.70 -15.32
C ASP A 5 -0.58 32.17 -15.49
N LYS A 6 0.57 31.65 -15.01
CA LYS A 6 0.94 30.25 -15.16
C LYS A 6 0.00 29.31 -14.42
N ASP A 7 -0.54 29.75 -13.28
CA ASP A 7 -1.44 28.95 -12.46
C ASP A 7 -2.79 28.80 -13.12
N LEU A 8 -3.35 29.89 -13.67
CA LEU A 8 -4.58 29.85 -14.47
C LEU A 8 -4.44 28.99 -15.71
N LEU A 9 -3.29 29.02 -16.39
CA LEU A 9 -3.02 28.16 -17.55
C LEU A 9 -2.94 26.68 -17.14
N SER A 10 -2.35 26.37 -15.99
CA SER A 10 -2.26 25.00 -15.48
C SER A 10 -3.64 24.46 -15.06
N ILE A 11 -4.47 25.27 -14.43
CA ILE A 11 -5.86 24.93 -14.07
C ILE A 11 -6.69 24.69 -15.34
N GLN A 12 -6.57 25.55 -16.35
CA GLN A 12 -7.28 25.43 -17.63
C GLN A 12 -6.90 24.12 -18.35
N GLU A 13 -5.61 23.78 -18.37
CA GLU A 13 -5.14 22.51 -18.92
C GLU A 13 -5.83 21.33 -18.26
N VAL A 14 -5.85 21.29 -16.92
CA VAL A 14 -6.48 20.20 -16.15
C VAL A 14 -7.96 20.06 -16.50
N ARG A 15 -8.70 21.15 -16.56
CA ARG A 15 -10.13 21.13 -16.94
C ARG A 15 -10.34 20.52 -18.33
N HIS A 16 -9.50 20.86 -19.30
CA HIS A 16 -9.55 20.26 -20.64
C HIS A 16 -9.21 18.77 -20.62
N LEU A 17 -8.19 18.36 -19.85
CA LEU A 17 -7.82 16.94 -19.71
C LEU A 17 -8.95 16.14 -19.08
N ILE A 18 -9.58 16.62 -18.01
CA ILE A 18 -10.69 15.92 -17.35
C ILE A 18 -11.91 15.84 -18.28
N GLN A 19 -12.23 16.90 -19.01
CA GLN A 19 -13.35 16.88 -19.96
C GLN A 19 -13.13 15.81 -21.05
N ARG A 20 -11.93 15.72 -21.62
CA ARG A 20 -11.57 14.68 -22.60
C ARG A 20 -11.60 13.28 -21.97
N ALA A 21 -11.08 13.14 -20.75
CA ALA A 21 -11.08 11.89 -20.01
C ALA A 21 -12.51 11.39 -19.73
N LYS A 22 -13.42 12.29 -19.37
CA LYS A 22 -14.84 11.97 -19.16
C LYS A 22 -15.50 11.44 -20.43
N VAL A 23 -15.31 12.12 -21.56
CA VAL A 23 -15.86 11.66 -22.84
C VAL A 23 -15.29 10.31 -23.27
N ALA A 24 -13.99 10.10 -23.07
CA ALA A 24 -13.33 8.83 -23.34
C ALA A 24 -13.83 7.71 -22.41
N GLN A 25 -14.01 8.02 -21.14
CA GLN A 25 -14.50 7.06 -20.14
C GLN A 25 -15.93 6.59 -20.46
N GLN A 26 -16.80 7.47 -20.88
CA GLN A 26 -18.16 7.08 -21.30
C GLN A 26 -18.15 6.06 -22.45
N LYS A 27 -17.17 6.11 -23.34
CA LYS A 27 -16.99 5.11 -24.40
C LYS A 27 -16.38 3.81 -23.87
N LEU A 28 -15.39 3.91 -22.97
CA LEU A 28 -14.78 2.74 -22.29
C LEU A 28 -15.82 1.94 -21.50
N ALA A 29 -16.76 2.63 -20.84
CA ALA A 29 -17.82 1.98 -20.05
C ALA A 29 -18.78 1.12 -20.87
N LEU A 30 -18.79 1.28 -22.19
CA LEU A 30 -19.61 0.48 -23.12
C LEU A 30 -18.84 -0.66 -23.79
N MET A 31 -17.54 -0.78 -23.53
CA MET A 31 -16.70 -1.85 -24.08
C MET A 31 -16.93 -3.18 -23.40
N SER A 32 -16.80 -4.27 -24.14
CA SER A 32 -16.80 -5.62 -23.59
C SER A 32 -15.50 -5.91 -22.81
N GLN A 33 -15.53 -6.95 -21.98
CA GLN A 33 -14.33 -7.40 -21.25
C GLN A 33 -13.18 -7.71 -22.23
N GLU A 34 -13.45 -8.35 -23.36
CA GLU A 34 -12.43 -8.73 -24.36
C GLU A 34 -11.78 -7.49 -25.01
N GLN A 35 -12.55 -6.43 -25.25
CA GLN A 35 -12.03 -5.16 -25.78
C GLN A 35 -11.10 -4.50 -24.77
N ILE A 36 -11.52 -4.43 -23.50
CA ILE A 36 -10.71 -3.90 -22.41
C ILE A 36 -9.42 -4.72 -22.23
N ASP A 37 -9.53 -6.05 -22.25
CA ASP A 37 -8.39 -6.96 -22.09
C ASP A 37 -7.37 -6.81 -23.24
N THR A 38 -7.85 -6.60 -24.45
CA THR A 38 -7.00 -6.31 -25.61
C THR A 38 -6.20 -5.01 -25.42
N ILE A 39 -6.85 -3.95 -24.95
CA ILE A 39 -6.18 -2.66 -24.65
C ILE A 39 -5.12 -2.87 -23.57
N VAL A 40 -5.48 -3.51 -22.45
CA VAL A 40 -4.58 -3.75 -21.32
C VAL A 40 -3.37 -4.56 -21.74
N LYS A 41 -3.55 -5.62 -22.53
CA LYS A 41 -2.47 -6.48 -23.05
C LYS A 41 -1.48 -5.69 -23.93
N VAL A 42 -1.98 -4.87 -24.84
CA VAL A 42 -1.12 -4.05 -25.73
C VAL A 42 -0.36 -3.01 -24.94
N VAL A 43 -1.01 -2.33 -23.99
CA VAL A 43 -0.37 -1.35 -23.09
C VAL A 43 0.71 -2.00 -22.24
N ALA A 44 0.42 -3.14 -21.59
CA ALA A 44 1.38 -3.84 -20.77
C ALA A 44 2.63 -4.26 -21.56
N LYS A 45 2.43 -4.76 -22.79
CA LYS A 45 3.53 -5.11 -23.69
C LYS A 45 4.39 -3.89 -24.04
N ALA A 46 3.79 -2.79 -24.42
CA ALA A 46 4.50 -1.55 -24.75
C ALA A 46 5.32 -1.02 -23.56
N CYS A 47 4.76 -1.06 -22.35
CA CYS A 47 5.45 -0.73 -21.12
C CYS A 47 6.65 -1.65 -20.87
N TYR A 48 6.45 -2.96 -21.00
CA TYR A 48 7.50 -3.95 -20.79
C TYR A 48 8.66 -3.80 -21.78
N ASP A 49 8.36 -3.57 -23.07
CA ASP A 49 9.34 -3.38 -24.12
C ASP A 49 10.24 -2.14 -23.87
N GLN A 50 9.69 -1.10 -23.24
CA GLN A 50 10.40 0.14 -22.89
C GLN A 50 10.96 0.19 -21.46
N ARG A 51 10.86 -0.90 -20.69
CA ARG A 51 11.18 -0.95 -19.26
C ARG A 51 12.57 -0.47 -18.91
N GLU A 52 13.57 -0.80 -19.72
CA GLU A 52 14.98 -0.44 -19.46
C GLU A 52 15.23 1.05 -19.78
N ARG A 53 14.76 1.53 -20.92
CA ARG A 53 14.91 2.94 -21.32
C ARG A 53 14.27 3.87 -20.29
N LEU A 54 13.04 3.55 -19.87
CA LEU A 54 12.32 4.34 -18.88
C LEU A 54 12.95 4.26 -17.49
N ALA A 55 13.54 3.12 -17.12
CA ALA A 55 14.26 2.96 -15.86
C ALA A 55 15.52 3.85 -15.81
N LYS A 56 16.30 3.87 -16.89
CA LYS A 56 17.47 4.76 -17.03
C LYS A 56 17.06 6.23 -16.94
N MET A 57 16.04 6.61 -17.69
CA MET A 57 15.50 7.98 -17.69
C MET A 57 15.04 8.41 -16.30
N ALA A 58 14.33 7.54 -15.58
CA ALA A 58 13.87 7.82 -14.21
C ALA A 58 15.03 7.99 -13.23
N ALA A 59 16.07 7.15 -13.31
CA ALA A 59 17.24 7.26 -12.45
C ALA A 59 18.04 8.54 -12.74
N GLU A 60 18.21 8.90 -14.00
CA GLU A 60 18.92 10.12 -14.42
C GLU A 60 18.18 11.38 -13.99
N GLU A 61 16.87 11.45 -14.22
CA GLU A 61 16.06 12.63 -13.90
C GLU A 61 15.93 12.86 -12.39
N THR A 62 15.65 11.80 -11.61
CA THR A 62 15.42 11.92 -10.17
C THR A 62 16.70 11.87 -9.35
N GLY A 63 17.75 11.24 -9.86
CA GLY A 63 18.95 10.93 -9.12
C GLY A 63 18.71 9.94 -7.96
N PHE A 64 17.60 9.18 -7.98
CA PHE A 64 17.20 8.24 -6.94
C PHE A 64 17.39 6.80 -7.40
N GLY A 65 18.00 5.99 -6.53
CA GLY A 65 18.09 4.54 -6.68
C GLY A 65 19.05 4.07 -7.77
N LYS A 66 18.77 2.89 -8.30
CA LYS A 66 19.57 2.19 -9.31
C LYS A 66 18.70 1.86 -10.52
N TRP A 67 19.13 2.25 -11.72
CA TRP A 67 18.33 1.99 -12.93
C TRP A 67 18.08 0.49 -13.16
N GLN A 68 19.02 -0.40 -12.79
CA GLN A 68 18.86 -1.86 -12.91
C GLN A 68 17.66 -2.37 -12.08
N ASP A 69 17.53 -1.88 -10.85
CA ASP A 69 16.43 -2.24 -9.96
C ASP A 69 15.10 -1.63 -10.44
N LYS A 70 15.15 -0.44 -11.04
CA LYS A 70 13.99 0.18 -11.68
C LYS A 70 13.51 -0.60 -12.91
N VAL A 71 14.40 -1.30 -13.63
CA VAL A 71 14.00 -2.24 -14.70
C VAL A 71 13.14 -3.36 -14.14
N LEU A 72 13.52 -3.93 -12.99
CA LEU A 72 12.71 -4.96 -12.31
C LEU A 72 11.37 -4.41 -11.84
N LYS A 73 11.34 -3.20 -11.30
CA LYS A 73 10.07 -2.53 -10.93
C LYS A 73 9.16 -2.31 -12.14
N ASN A 74 9.71 -1.85 -13.26
CA ASN A 74 8.94 -1.65 -14.49
C ASN A 74 8.43 -2.99 -15.07
N ALA A 75 9.23 -4.06 -14.97
CA ALA A 75 8.80 -5.40 -15.35
C ALA A 75 7.64 -5.91 -14.47
N LEU A 76 7.74 -5.72 -13.15
CA LEU A 76 6.67 -6.05 -12.20
C LEU A 76 5.40 -5.24 -12.53
N ALA A 77 5.54 -3.92 -12.74
CA ALA A 77 4.44 -3.00 -13.01
C ALA A 77 3.76 -3.20 -14.37
N SER A 78 4.34 -3.98 -15.26
CA SER A 78 3.79 -4.25 -16.60
C SER A 78 3.48 -5.73 -16.79
N LYS A 79 4.50 -6.59 -16.93
CA LYS A 79 4.33 -8.01 -17.23
C LYS A 79 3.64 -8.77 -16.09
N CYS A 80 4.13 -8.61 -14.83
CA CYS A 80 3.56 -9.37 -13.72
C CYS A 80 2.13 -8.90 -13.39
N ILE A 81 1.88 -7.58 -13.46
CA ILE A 81 0.51 -7.05 -13.32
C ILE A 81 -0.41 -7.65 -14.39
N LEU A 82 0.02 -7.71 -15.66
CA LEU A 82 -0.80 -8.30 -16.72
C LEU A 82 -1.15 -9.76 -16.44
N GLU A 83 -0.18 -10.56 -15.99
CA GLU A 83 -0.43 -11.98 -15.68
C GLU A 83 -1.50 -12.18 -14.60
N GLU A 84 -1.51 -11.31 -13.59
CA GLU A 84 -2.49 -11.37 -12.49
C GLU A 84 -3.88 -10.87 -12.90
N ILE A 85 -3.97 -9.90 -13.80
CA ILE A 85 -5.27 -9.30 -14.14
C ILE A 85 -5.87 -9.82 -15.47
N LYS A 86 -5.14 -10.58 -16.26
CA LYS A 86 -5.60 -11.02 -17.60
C LYS A 86 -6.95 -11.75 -17.59
N ASP A 87 -7.14 -12.64 -16.60
CA ASP A 87 -8.35 -13.45 -16.45
C ASP A 87 -9.37 -12.84 -15.47
N MET A 88 -9.05 -11.66 -14.88
CA MET A 88 -9.92 -10.98 -13.93
C MET A 88 -11.11 -10.33 -14.66
N ARG A 89 -12.33 -10.65 -14.22
CA ARG A 89 -13.53 -9.96 -14.67
C ARG A 89 -13.73 -8.65 -13.88
N THR A 90 -13.94 -7.55 -14.59
CA THR A 90 -14.06 -6.22 -14.01
C THR A 90 -15.20 -5.39 -14.61
N VAL A 91 -15.68 -5.78 -15.79
CA VAL A 91 -16.80 -5.11 -16.47
C VAL A 91 -17.86 -6.10 -16.89
N GLY A 92 -19.13 -5.65 -16.88
CA GLY A 92 -20.28 -6.53 -17.16
C GLY A 92 -20.62 -7.44 -15.98
N ILE A 93 -21.27 -8.57 -16.24
CA ILE A 93 -21.70 -9.51 -15.19
C ILE A 93 -20.48 -10.19 -14.58
N LEU A 94 -20.27 -9.97 -13.28
CA LEU A 94 -19.20 -10.56 -12.49
C LEU A 94 -19.60 -11.91 -11.89
N SER A 95 -20.82 -11.98 -11.33
CA SER A 95 -21.36 -13.18 -10.71
C SER A 95 -22.91 -13.22 -10.80
N GLU A 96 -23.46 -14.44 -10.80
CA GLU A 96 -24.89 -14.69 -10.67
C GLU A 96 -25.12 -15.68 -9.53
N ASP A 97 -25.65 -15.19 -8.41
CA ASP A 97 -26.11 -16.02 -7.31
C ASP A 97 -27.58 -16.39 -7.53
N LYS A 98 -27.79 -17.62 -7.99
CA LYS A 98 -29.14 -18.13 -8.28
C LYS A 98 -29.95 -18.44 -7.02
N GLU A 99 -29.28 -18.77 -5.92
CA GLU A 99 -29.91 -19.09 -4.64
C GLU A 99 -30.49 -17.83 -4.00
N ASN A 100 -29.65 -16.81 -3.84
CA ASN A 100 -30.04 -15.52 -3.28
C ASN A 100 -30.70 -14.59 -4.32
N LYS A 101 -30.74 -15.00 -5.59
CA LYS A 101 -31.31 -14.24 -6.72
C LYS A 101 -30.68 -12.86 -6.87
N VAL A 102 -29.33 -12.79 -6.81
CA VAL A 102 -28.55 -11.56 -6.96
C VAL A 102 -27.60 -11.69 -8.15
N ILE A 103 -27.57 -10.68 -9.03
CA ILE A 103 -26.58 -10.55 -10.09
C ILE A 103 -25.67 -9.38 -9.72
N GLU A 104 -24.35 -9.59 -9.74
CA GLU A 104 -23.35 -8.53 -9.57
C GLU A 104 -22.79 -8.08 -10.91
N VAL A 105 -22.82 -6.78 -11.15
CA VAL A 105 -22.32 -6.16 -12.38
C VAL A 105 -21.22 -5.20 -12.04
N GLY A 106 -20.02 -5.42 -12.61
CA GLY A 106 -18.90 -4.51 -12.51
C GLY A 106 -19.08 -3.29 -13.41
N VAL A 107 -18.99 -2.11 -12.82
CA VAL A 107 -19.09 -0.83 -13.55
C VAL A 107 -17.91 0.07 -13.17
N PRO A 108 -17.32 0.83 -14.13
CA PRO A 108 -16.21 1.72 -13.83
C PRO A 108 -16.55 2.75 -12.75
N VAL A 109 -15.58 3.17 -11.96
CA VAL A 109 -15.75 4.34 -11.06
C VAL A 109 -15.84 5.63 -11.85
N GLY A 110 -15.13 5.76 -12.98
CA GLY A 110 -15.17 6.94 -13.85
C GLY A 110 -13.80 7.49 -14.21
N VAL A 111 -13.59 8.79 -14.00
CA VAL A 111 -12.30 9.47 -14.19
C VAL A 111 -11.45 9.34 -12.94
N VAL A 112 -10.27 8.76 -13.07
CA VAL A 112 -9.31 8.55 -11.99
C VAL A 112 -8.22 9.61 -12.02
N ALA A 113 -7.93 10.24 -10.90
CA ALA A 113 -6.76 11.10 -10.71
C ALA A 113 -5.58 10.28 -10.17
N GLY A 114 -4.52 10.12 -10.96
CA GLY A 114 -3.33 9.35 -10.59
C GLY A 114 -2.20 10.25 -10.10
N LEU A 115 -1.98 10.38 -8.78
CA LEU A 115 -0.86 11.17 -8.24
C LEU A 115 0.39 10.29 -8.19
N ILE A 116 1.50 10.74 -8.80
CA ILE A 116 2.70 9.94 -9.02
C ILE A 116 3.88 10.48 -8.24
N PRO A 117 4.57 9.63 -7.44
CA PRO A 117 5.75 10.04 -6.67
C PRO A 117 7.01 10.09 -7.53
N SER A 118 8.05 10.76 -7.02
CA SER A 118 9.37 10.78 -7.66
C SER A 118 10.21 9.53 -7.39
N THR A 119 9.88 8.74 -6.38
CA THR A 119 10.65 7.54 -5.99
C THR A 119 10.49 6.36 -6.96
N ASN A 120 9.26 6.18 -7.47
CA ASN A 120 8.90 5.07 -8.37
C ASN A 120 8.06 5.60 -9.56
N PRO A 121 8.56 6.58 -10.33
CA PRO A 121 7.72 7.35 -11.24
C PRO A 121 7.15 6.49 -12.39
N THR A 122 7.98 5.78 -13.12
CA THR A 122 7.58 5.02 -14.31
C THR A 122 6.76 3.79 -13.96
N SER A 123 7.21 3.00 -12.97
CA SER A 123 6.47 1.80 -12.53
C SER A 123 5.09 2.14 -11.95
N THR A 124 4.97 3.23 -11.19
CA THR A 124 3.66 3.65 -10.64
C THR A 124 2.69 4.10 -11.75
N VAL A 125 3.18 4.78 -12.78
CA VAL A 125 2.37 5.15 -13.96
C VAL A 125 1.89 3.90 -14.69
N MET A 126 2.81 2.97 -15.03
CA MET A 126 2.47 1.71 -15.72
C MET A 126 1.39 0.94 -14.96
N TYR A 127 1.63 0.69 -13.68
CA TYR A 127 0.71 -0.03 -12.81
C TYR A 127 -0.66 0.65 -12.73
N LYS A 128 -0.71 1.95 -12.41
CA LYS A 128 -1.98 2.67 -12.26
C LYS A 128 -2.76 2.74 -13.58
N ALA A 129 -2.08 2.89 -14.71
CA ALA A 129 -2.74 2.86 -16.01
C ALA A 129 -3.39 1.50 -16.29
N LEU A 130 -2.67 0.40 -16.04
CA LEU A 130 -3.18 -0.95 -16.29
C LEU A 130 -4.40 -1.28 -15.44
N ILE A 131 -4.36 -0.99 -14.11
CA ILE A 131 -5.49 -1.28 -13.23
C ILE A 131 -6.69 -0.36 -13.50
N ALA A 132 -6.46 0.90 -13.90
CA ALA A 132 -7.54 1.82 -14.26
C ALA A 132 -8.23 1.39 -15.56
N LEU A 133 -7.45 1.11 -16.62
CA LEU A 133 -7.98 0.66 -17.90
C LEU A 133 -8.70 -0.70 -17.77
N LYS A 134 -8.16 -1.64 -16.98
CA LYS A 134 -8.81 -2.92 -16.73
C LYS A 134 -10.20 -2.76 -16.09
N GLY A 135 -10.38 -1.76 -15.23
CA GLY A 135 -11.68 -1.39 -14.66
C GLY A 135 -12.59 -0.56 -15.59
N GLY A 136 -12.18 -0.31 -16.85
CA GLY A 136 -12.93 0.52 -17.79
C GLY A 136 -12.90 2.02 -17.46
N ASN A 137 -11.92 2.46 -16.67
CA ASN A 137 -11.77 3.86 -16.25
C ASN A 137 -10.85 4.63 -17.18
N SER A 138 -11.05 5.96 -17.25
CA SER A 138 -10.02 6.88 -17.72
C SER A 138 -9.13 7.33 -16.56
N ILE A 139 -7.90 7.78 -16.87
CA ILE A 139 -6.95 8.24 -15.86
C ILE A 139 -6.21 9.49 -16.32
N VAL A 140 -6.14 10.49 -15.43
CA VAL A 140 -5.37 11.72 -15.60
C VAL A 140 -4.25 11.72 -14.55
N PHE A 141 -3.01 11.74 -15.01
CA PHE A 141 -1.86 11.72 -14.13
C PHE A 141 -1.40 13.12 -13.72
N SER A 142 -1.09 13.29 -12.42
CA SER A 142 -0.37 14.44 -11.89
C SER A 142 1.05 14.01 -11.53
N PRO A 143 2.06 14.44 -12.29
CA PRO A 143 3.45 14.06 -12.06
C PRO A 143 4.07 14.84 -10.90
N HIS A 144 5.00 14.19 -10.17
CA HIS A 144 5.88 14.91 -9.29
C HIS A 144 6.86 15.78 -10.10
N PRO A 145 7.10 17.05 -9.72
CA PRO A 145 7.96 17.97 -10.50
C PRO A 145 9.35 17.40 -10.82
N HIS A 146 9.97 16.68 -9.87
CA HIS A 146 11.30 16.08 -10.04
C HIS A 146 11.33 14.79 -10.88
N ALA A 147 10.22 14.38 -11.47
CA ALA A 147 10.10 13.19 -12.31
C ALA A 147 9.15 13.42 -13.50
N ALA A 148 8.88 14.68 -13.83
CA ALA A 148 7.86 15.03 -14.82
C ALA A 148 8.20 14.51 -16.22
N LYS A 149 9.47 14.50 -16.64
CA LYS A 149 9.88 14.06 -17.97
C LYS A 149 9.67 12.54 -18.15
N CYS A 150 10.17 11.72 -17.23
CA CYS A 150 10.02 10.27 -17.34
C CYS A 150 8.56 9.81 -17.14
N ILE A 151 7.77 10.53 -16.33
CA ILE A 151 6.34 10.29 -16.16
C ILE A 151 5.62 10.60 -17.48
N ASN A 152 5.85 11.79 -18.07
CA ASN A 152 5.22 12.19 -19.34
C ASN A 152 5.55 11.22 -20.46
N GLU A 153 6.83 10.83 -20.61
CA GLU A 153 7.27 9.85 -21.60
C GLU A 153 6.58 8.50 -21.43
N THR A 154 6.45 8.03 -20.16
CA THR A 154 5.74 6.78 -19.87
C THR A 154 4.26 6.86 -20.26
N VAL A 155 3.59 7.98 -19.95
CA VAL A 155 2.18 8.18 -20.30
C VAL A 155 2.01 8.27 -21.82
N ASP A 156 2.92 8.90 -22.55
CA ASP A 156 2.85 8.99 -24.02
C ASP A 156 2.97 7.62 -24.68
N ILE A 157 3.83 6.73 -24.18
CA ILE A 157 3.92 5.33 -24.63
C ILE A 157 2.60 4.60 -24.39
N ILE A 158 2.06 4.71 -23.18
CA ILE A 158 0.79 4.09 -22.78
C ILE A 158 -0.35 4.59 -23.65
N LYS A 159 -0.45 5.91 -23.84
CA LYS A 159 -1.49 6.55 -24.67
C LYS A 159 -1.46 6.04 -26.10
N LYS A 160 -0.27 6.04 -26.74
CA LYS A 160 -0.10 5.54 -28.12
C LYS A 160 -0.50 4.06 -28.22
N ALA A 161 -0.04 3.23 -27.28
CA ALA A 161 -0.36 1.82 -27.25
C ALA A 161 -1.86 1.56 -27.03
N ALA A 162 -2.48 2.27 -26.09
CA ALA A 162 -3.91 2.15 -25.81
C ALA A 162 -4.76 2.52 -27.04
N VAL A 163 -4.49 3.67 -27.67
CA VAL A 163 -5.22 4.15 -28.85
C VAL A 163 -5.06 3.17 -30.02
N SER A 164 -3.86 2.61 -30.25
CA SER A 164 -3.64 1.59 -31.30
C SER A 164 -4.43 0.30 -31.09
N ALA A 165 -4.84 0.01 -29.85
CA ALA A 165 -5.67 -1.12 -29.48
C ALA A 165 -7.17 -0.79 -29.41
N GLY A 166 -7.60 0.39 -29.86
CA GLY A 166 -8.99 0.83 -29.87
C GLY A 166 -9.47 1.58 -28.65
N CYS A 167 -8.57 1.91 -27.71
CA CYS A 167 -8.92 2.76 -26.57
C CYS A 167 -9.31 4.17 -27.05
N PRO A 168 -10.40 4.76 -26.53
CA PRO A 168 -10.79 6.12 -26.87
C PRO A 168 -9.70 7.14 -26.54
N GLU A 169 -9.44 8.05 -27.48
CA GLU A 169 -8.49 9.14 -27.23
C GLU A 169 -8.92 10.00 -26.05
N GLY A 170 -7.98 10.33 -25.16
CA GLY A 170 -8.25 11.05 -23.91
C GLY A 170 -8.43 10.18 -22.69
N ALA A 171 -8.56 8.85 -22.85
CA ALA A 171 -8.69 7.93 -21.72
C ALA A 171 -7.46 7.92 -20.78
N VAL A 172 -6.28 8.14 -21.33
CA VAL A 172 -5.03 8.27 -20.57
C VAL A 172 -4.38 9.60 -20.89
N SER A 173 -4.10 10.41 -19.88
CA SER A 173 -3.48 11.73 -20.05
C SER A 173 -2.65 12.13 -18.84
N VAL A 174 -1.84 13.19 -19.00
CA VAL A 174 -0.94 13.69 -17.96
C VAL A 174 -0.86 15.22 -18.01
N ILE A 175 -0.78 15.85 -16.84
CA ILE A 175 -0.59 17.29 -16.70
C ILE A 175 0.82 17.65 -17.16
N GLN A 176 0.93 18.56 -18.16
CA GLN A 176 2.21 19.05 -18.66
C GLN A 176 2.72 20.26 -17.84
N ARG A 177 1.80 21.15 -17.46
CA ARG A 177 2.09 22.32 -16.62
C ARG A 177 1.94 21.96 -15.16
N VAL A 178 2.99 21.33 -14.60
CA VAL A 178 2.96 20.84 -13.22
C VAL A 178 2.96 22.02 -12.24
N SER A 179 1.90 22.12 -11.44
CA SER A 179 1.78 23.06 -10.33
C SER A 179 0.95 22.46 -9.19
N ILE A 180 1.01 23.08 -8.02
CA ILE A 180 0.16 22.70 -6.87
C ILE A 180 -1.31 22.98 -7.23
N GLU A 181 -1.58 24.09 -7.89
CA GLU A 181 -2.91 24.52 -8.32
C GLU A 181 -3.52 23.52 -9.32
N ALA A 182 -2.73 23.05 -10.30
CA ALA A 182 -3.14 22.01 -11.23
C ALA A 182 -3.52 20.71 -10.51
N THR A 183 -2.68 20.27 -9.56
CA THR A 183 -2.94 19.05 -8.81
C THR A 183 -4.19 19.20 -7.92
N ASN A 184 -4.38 20.36 -7.30
CA ASN A 184 -5.56 20.66 -6.50
C ASN A 184 -6.84 20.71 -7.36
N GLU A 185 -6.78 21.35 -8.56
CA GLU A 185 -7.89 21.33 -9.51
C GLU A 185 -8.24 19.91 -9.93
N LEU A 186 -7.25 19.06 -10.26
CA LEU A 186 -7.47 17.67 -10.60
C LEU A 186 -8.18 16.90 -9.46
N MET A 187 -7.73 17.08 -8.22
CA MET A 187 -8.31 16.39 -7.08
C MET A 187 -9.72 16.84 -6.73
N LYS A 188 -10.04 18.13 -6.92
CA LYS A 188 -11.32 18.73 -6.49
C LYS A 188 -12.34 18.84 -7.62
N HIS A 189 -11.97 18.54 -8.86
CA HIS A 189 -12.86 18.72 -10.00
C HIS A 189 -14.06 17.77 -9.88
N LYS A 190 -15.26 18.30 -10.14
CA LYS A 190 -16.54 17.58 -10.02
C LYS A 190 -16.65 16.29 -10.86
N ASP A 191 -15.87 16.19 -11.93
CA ASP A 191 -15.85 15.03 -12.83
C ASP A 191 -14.67 14.08 -12.52
N THR A 192 -13.89 14.33 -11.46
CA THR A 192 -12.94 13.36 -10.90
C THR A 192 -13.67 12.47 -9.91
N ASN A 193 -13.69 11.17 -10.17
CA ASN A 193 -14.49 10.21 -9.41
C ASN A 193 -13.70 9.48 -8.31
N LEU A 194 -12.40 9.29 -8.53
CA LEU A 194 -11.51 8.62 -7.57
C LEU A 194 -10.09 9.19 -7.68
N ILE A 195 -9.44 9.36 -6.54
CA ILE A 195 -8.03 9.73 -6.46
C ILE A 195 -7.21 8.51 -6.04
N LEU A 196 -6.18 8.16 -6.83
CA LEU A 196 -5.14 7.20 -6.46
C LEU A 196 -3.88 7.98 -6.06
N ALA A 197 -3.70 8.24 -4.76
CA ALA A 197 -2.59 9.03 -4.24
C ALA A 197 -1.46 8.12 -3.73
N THR A 198 -0.29 8.21 -4.37
CA THR A 198 0.95 7.60 -3.86
C THR A 198 1.97 8.70 -3.67
N GLY A 199 2.39 8.96 -2.43
CA GLY A 199 3.30 10.06 -2.13
C GLY A 199 3.48 10.30 -0.64
N GLY A 200 4.13 11.41 -0.28
CA GLY A 200 4.32 11.78 1.11
C GLY A 200 3.02 12.18 1.83
N ASN A 201 3.06 12.21 3.17
CA ASN A 201 1.92 12.50 4.04
C ASN A 201 1.11 13.74 3.63
N ALA A 202 1.78 14.83 3.23
CA ALA A 202 1.09 16.07 2.83
C ALA A 202 0.19 15.86 1.60
N MET A 203 0.68 15.12 0.59
CA MET A 203 -0.08 14.81 -0.62
C MET A 203 -1.26 13.89 -0.33
N VAL A 204 -1.05 12.85 0.48
CA VAL A 204 -2.11 11.91 0.88
C VAL A 204 -3.18 12.63 1.70
N LYS A 205 -2.79 13.49 2.63
CA LYS A 205 -3.72 14.31 3.40
C LYS A 205 -4.51 15.27 2.50
N ALA A 206 -3.87 15.90 1.53
CA ALA A 206 -4.55 16.76 0.56
C ALA A 206 -5.58 15.98 -0.28
N ALA A 207 -5.25 14.75 -0.72
CA ALA A 207 -6.17 13.88 -1.44
C ALA A 207 -7.42 13.57 -0.61
N TYR A 208 -7.27 13.12 0.64
CA TYR A 208 -8.41 12.83 1.52
C TYR A 208 -9.22 14.09 1.89
N SER A 209 -8.59 15.25 1.93
CA SER A 209 -9.26 16.52 2.26
C SER A 209 -9.89 17.20 1.04
N SER A 210 -9.78 16.63 -0.16
CA SER A 210 -10.29 17.23 -1.38
C SER A 210 -11.81 17.19 -1.54
N GLY A 211 -12.48 16.26 -0.83
CA GLY A 211 -13.90 15.95 -0.97
C GLY A 211 -14.20 14.89 -2.04
N THR A 212 -13.21 14.51 -2.87
CA THR A 212 -13.32 13.39 -3.82
C THR A 212 -12.91 12.09 -3.13
N PRO A 213 -13.59 10.96 -3.38
CA PRO A 213 -13.16 9.65 -2.90
C PRO A 213 -11.69 9.39 -3.23
N ALA A 214 -10.92 8.91 -2.26
CA ALA A 214 -9.48 8.72 -2.44
C ALA A 214 -9.00 7.39 -1.85
N ILE A 215 -8.05 6.78 -2.55
CA ILE A 215 -7.20 5.71 -2.04
C ILE A 215 -5.79 6.29 -1.94
N GLY A 216 -5.39 6.64 -0.73
CA GLY A 216 -4.09 7.24 -0.44
C GLY A 216 -3.21 6.30 0.36
N VAL A 217 -1.93 6.29 0.03
CA VAL A 217 -0.91 5.50 0.72
C VAL A 217 0.20 6.42 1.19
N GLY A 218 0.38 6.46 2.50
CA GLY A 218 1.40 7.24 3.17
C GLY A 218 2.76 6.54 3.26
N PRO A 219 3.70 7.09 4.03
CA PRO A 219 5.01 6.52 4.26
C PRO A 219 4.93 5.17 4.97
N GLY A 220 5.95 4.34 4.73
CA GLY A 220 6.14 3.09 5.42
C GLY A 220 7.30 3.16 6.41
N ASN A 221 7.13 2.62 7.61
CA ASN A 221 8.18 2.53 8.61
C ASN A 221 8.24 1.12 9.21
N GLY A 222 8.35 0.11 8.31
CA GLY A 222 8.28 -1.29 8.68
C GLY A 222 9.46 -1.74 9.54
N PRO A 223 9.24 -2.24 10.77
CA PRO A 223 10.26 -2.98 11.49
C PRO A 223 10.42 -4.39 10.91
N ALA A 224 11.62 -4.96 11.04
CA ALA A 224 11.93 -6.35 10.77
C ALA A 224 12.38 -7.02 12.07
N PHE A 225 11.63 -7.98 12.53
CA PHE A 225 11.98 -8.78 13.70
C PHE A 225 12.68 -10.07 13.27
N ILE A 226 13.91 -10.28 13.75
CA ILE A 226 14.66 -11.53 13.63
C ILE A 226 14.49 -12.27 14.95
N GLU A 227 13.57 -13.21 14.97
CA GLU A 227 13.25 -14.05 16.13
C GLU A 227 14.33 -15.13 16.28
N LYS A 228 14.58 -15.60 17.48
CA LYS A 228 15.69 -16.51 17.83
C LYS A 228 15.74 -17.82 17.04
N THR A 229 14.60 -18.31 16.52
CA THR A 229 14.55 -19.52 15.69
C THR A 229 14.85 -19.26 14.22
N ALA A 230 15.04 -17.99 13.82
CA ALA A 230 15.28 -17.62 12.44
C ALA A 230 16.55 -18.26 11.88
N ASP A 231 16.53 -18.57 10.57
CA ASP A 231 17.73 -18.78 9.78
C ASP A 231 18.45 -17.44 9.63
N ILE A 232 19.35 -17.13 10.55
CA ILE A 232 20.04 -15.82 10.62
C ILE A 232 20.71 -15.44 9.30
N PRO A 233 21.53 -16.31 8.64
CA PRO A 233 22.15 -15.99 7.36
C PRO A 233 21.12 -15.61 6.27
N LYS A 234 20.01 -16.32 6.21
CA LYS A 234 18.92 -16.05 5.25
C LYS A 234 18.19 -14.75 5.59
N ALA A 235 17.84 -14.55 6.86
CA ALA A 235 17.14 -13.35 7.33
C ALA A 235 17.95 -12.08 7.03
N VAL A 236 19.24 -12.08 7.40
CA VAL A 236 20.16 -10.96 7.12
C VAL A 236 20.28 -10.68 5.64
N ARG A 237 20.47 -11.72 4.80
CA ARG A 237 20.53 -11.56 3.35
C ARG A 237 19.23 -10.92 2.81
N GLN A 238 18.08 -11.42 3.24
CA GLN A 238 16.77 -10.90 2.78
C GLN A 238 16.55 -9.44 3.18
N ILE A 239 16.92 -9.04 4.39
CA ILE A 239 16.85 -7.65 4.86
C ILE A 239 17.81 -6.77 4.06
N LEU A 240 19.04 -7.20 3.84
CA LEU A 240 20.02 -6.45 3.05
C LEU A 240 19.58 -6.31 1.59
N ASP A 241 19.12 -7.39 0.96
CA ASP A 241 18.65 -7.36 -0.43
C ASP A 241 17.43 -6.43 -0.56
N SER A 242 16.50 -6.47 0.38
CA SER A 242 15.35 -5.56 0.45
C SER A 242 15.78 -4.09 0.60
N LYS A 243 16.66 -3.81 1.57
CA LYS A 243 17.08 -2.44 1.87
C LYS A 243 17.99 -1.82 0.83
N THR A 244 18.76 -2.62 0.10
CA THR A 244 19.65 -2.15 -0.98
C THR A 244 18.98 -2.13 -2.35
N PHE A 245 17.80 -2.78 -2.49
CA PHE A 245 17.02 -2.73 -3.72
C PHE A 245 16.59 -1.29 -4.01
N ASP A 246 17.01 -0.80 -5.15
CA ASP A 246 16.81 0.59 -5.60
C ASP A 246 17.22 1.63 -4.53
N ASN A 247 18.27 1.33 -3.76
CA ASN A 247 18.73 2.11 -2.61
C ASN A 247 17.63 2.45 -1.58
N GLY A 248 16.73 1.51 -1.33
CA GLY A 248 15.71 1.62 -0.29
C GLY A 248 14.51 2.53 -0.60
N VAL A 249 14.28 2.88 -1.87
CA VAL A 249 13.14 3.75 -2.26
C VAL A 249 11.83 2.99 -2.49
N ILE A 250 11.59 1.93 -1.74
CA ILE A 250 10.27 1.28 -1.62
C ILE A 250 9.77 1.47 -0.19
N CYS A 251 8.57 1.99 -0.02
CA CYS A 251 7.96 2.26 1.28
C CYS A 251 7.76 1.00 2.16
N ALA A 252 7.68 -0.20 1.54
CA ALA A 252 7.61 -1.46 2.26
C ALA A 252 8.96 -1.98 2.76
N SER A 253 10.10 -1.32 2.41
CA SER A 253 11.42 -1.76 2.88
C SER A 253 11.57 -1.61 4.39
N GLU A 254 12.39 -2.47 4.97
CA GLU A 254 12.72 -2.44 6.40
C GLU A 254 13.33 -1.10 6.80
N GLN A 255 12.93 -0.57 7.95
CA GLN A 255 13.44 0.69 8.50
C GLN A 255 14.18 0.46 9.81
N SER A 256 13.81 -0.57 10.54
CA SER A 256 14.41 -0.96 11.79
C SER A 256 14.58 -2.48 11.85
N ILE A 257 15.65 -2.92 12.48
CA ILE A 257 15.91 -4.33 12.81
C ILE A 257 15.67 -4.48 14.30
N ILE A 258 14.94 -5.49 14.71
CA ILE A 258 14.71 -5.86 16.11
C ILE A 258 15.24 -7.28 16.29
N VAL A 259 16.06 -7.50 17.32
CA VAL A 259 16.65 -8.82 17.62
C VAL A 259 16.55 -9.12 19.11
N GLU A 260 16.46 -10.40 19.45
CA GLU A 260 16.54 -10.83 20.84
C GLU A 260 18.00 -10.83 21.34
N GLU A 261 18.20 -10.51 22.61
CA GLU A 261 19.53 -10.44 23.25
C GLU A 261 20.32 -11.74 23.04
N GLU A 262 19.65 -12.87 23.09
CA GLU A 262 20.24 -14.21 22.95
C GLU A 262 20.94 -14.41 21.58
N THR A 263 20.42 -13.81 20.51
CA THR A 263 20.93 -13.98 19.15
C THR A 263 21.67 -12.76 18.61
N LYS A 264 21.69 -11.65 19.36
CA LYS A 264 22.23 -10.36 18.95
C LYS A 264 23.61 -10.45 18.32
N ASP A 265 24.56 -11.06 19.02
CA ASP A 265 25.96 -11.07 18.57
C ASP A 265 26.12 -11.85 17.25
N LYS A 266 25.42 -12.97 17.10
CA LYS A 266 25.38 -13.76 15.86
C LYS A 266 24.78 -12.96 14.71
N VAL A 267 23.70 -12.22 14.97
CA VAL A 267 23.04 -11.38 13.95
C VAL A 267 23.95 -10.22 13.54
N VAL A 268 24.59 -9.53 14.49
CA VAL A 268 25.52 -8.43 14.21
C VAL A 268 26.72 -8.91 13.39
N GLU A 269 27.31 -10.05 13.76
CA GLU A 269 28.43 -10.66 13.03
C GLU A 269 28.03 -11.00 11.60
N GLU A 270 26.83 -11.58 11.42
CA GLU A 270 26.34 -11.93 10.10
C GLU A 270 26.02 -10.71 9.24
N PHE A 271 25.45 -9.63 9.79
CA PHE A 271 25.28 -8.36 9.08
C PHE A 271 26.61 -7.80 8.60
N LYS A 272 27.63 -7.79 9.46
CA LYS A 272 29.00 -7.35 9.10
C LYS A 272 29.59 -8.22 7.98
N ARG A 273 29.46 -9.53 8.11
CA ARG A 273 29.93 -10.49 7.11
C ARG A 273 29.30 -10.28 5.74
N GLN A 274 28.03 -9.83 5.70
CA GLN A 274 27.31 -9.55 4.46
C GLN A 274 27.42 -8.09 3.99
N GLY A 275 28.31 -7.27 4.57
CA GLY A 275 28.65 -5.93 4.12
C GLY A 275 27.85 -4.80 4.75
N ALA A 276 27.20 -5.03 5.88
CA ALA A 276 26.63 -3.93 6.65
C ALA A 276 27.69 -3.24 7.52
N TYR A 277 27.64 -1.93 7.61
CA TYR A 277 28.50 -1.12 8.47
C TYR A 277 27.73 -0.60 9.68
N PHE A 278 28.15 -1.04 10.86
CA PHE A 278 27.63 -0.53 12.13
C PHE A 278 28.32 0.79 12.46
N VAL A 279 27.55 1.86 12.46
CA VAL A 279 28.05 3.22 12.62
C VAL A 279 28.40 3.46 14.09
N PRO A 280 29.63 3.90 14.42
CA PRO A 280 30.01 4.23 15.79
C PRO A 280 29.15 5.33 16.38
N LYS A 281 28.95 5.33 17.70
CA LYS A 281 28.02 6.22 18.41
C LYS A 281 28.19 7.69 18.08
N GLU A 282 29.43 8.17 17.98
CA GLU A 282 29.69 9.60 17.67
C GLU A 282 29.31 9.94 16.22
N ASP A 283 29.56 9.05 15.28
CA ASP A 283 29.17 9.23 13.88
C ASP A 283 27.67 9.02 13.69
N ALA A 284 27.04 8.16 14.50
CA ALA A 284 25.58 7.99 14.51
C ALA A 284 24.85 9.29 14.90
N LYS A 285 25.41 10.09 15.80
CA LYS A 285 24.86 11.42 16.13
C LYS A 285 24.88 12.35 14.91
N LYS A 286 26.01 12.41 14.19
CA LYS A 286 26.12 13.22 12.95
C LYS A 286 25.16 12.72 11.87
N LEU A 287 25.11 11.40 11.65
CA LEU A 287 24.18 10.79 10.72
C LEU A 287 22.72 11.07 11.10
N GLY A 288 22.36 10.94 12.37
CA GLY A 288 21.02 11.25 12.87
C GLY A 288 20.61 12.69 12.64
N ALA A 289 21.50 13.64 12.91
CA ALA A 289 21.29 15.06 12.65
C ALA A 289 21.17 15.38 11.14
N PHE A 290 21.75 14.58 10.27
CA PHE A 290 21.60 14.71 8.82
C PHE A 290 20.29 14.09 8.31
N ILE A 291 19.83 12.97 8.90
CA ILE A 291 18.60 12.25 8.47
C ILE A 291 17.37 13.13 8.66
N ILE A 292 17.24 13.81 9.80
CA ILE A 292 16.07 14.62 10.15
C ILE A 292 16.42 16.11 10.10
N LEU A 293 15.65 16.85 9.31
CA LEU A 293 15.76 18.31 9.24
C LEU A 293 15.23 18.95 10.54
N PRO A 294 15.60 20.21 10.84
CA PRO A 294 15.04 20.95 11.99
C PRO A 294 13.51 21.05 12.00
N SER A 295 12.87 20.91 10.82
CA SER A 295 11.41 20.86 10.68
C SER A 295 10.78 19.52 11.16
N GLY A 296 11.59 18.52 11.49
CA GLY A 296 11.16 17.17 11.83
C GLY A 296 10.88 16.28 10.62
N ALA A 297 11.09 16.76 9.41
CA ALA A 297 10.94 15.97 8.19
C ALA A 297 12.24 15.25 7.81
N MET A 298 12.11 14.10 7.14
CA MET A 298 13.25 13.40 6.54
C MET A 298 13.97 14.30 5.52
N ASN A 299 15.29 14.26 5.53
CA ASN A 299 16.11 15.04 4.62
C ASN A 299 16.04 14.45 3.19
N PRO A 300 15.47 15.14 2.19
CA PRO A 300 15.32 14.62 0.84
C PRO A 300 16.67 14.36 0.13
N LYS A 301 17.78 14.96 0.60
CA LYS A 301 19.11 14.77 0.02
C LYS A 301 19.64 13.34 0.18
N MET A 302 19.10 12.55 1.11
CA MET A 302 19.52 11.15 1.31
C MET A 302 18.71 10.15 0.50
N VAL A 303 17.52 10.52 0.01
CA VAL A 303 16.60 9.62 -0.65
C VAL A 303 17.26 8.93 -1.85
N GLY A 304 17.26 7.60 -1.84
CA GLY A 304 17.80 6.78 -2.92
C GLY A 304 19.30 6.89 -3.15
N LYS A 305 20.07 7.49 -2.23
CA LYS A 305 21.53 7.59 -2.32
C LYS A 305 22.20 6.35 -1.74
N THR A 306 23.45 6.10 -2.17
CA THR A 306 24.26 5.02 -1.63
C THR A 306 24.76 5.35 -0.22
N PRO A 307 25.16 4.34 0.59
CA PRO A 307 25.75 4.57 1.92
C PRO A 307 26.91 5.55 1.91
N GLN A 308 27.79 5.47 0.92
CA GLN A 308 28.98 6.33 0.77
C GLN A 308 28.61 7.79 0.54
N VAL A 309 27.59 8.04 -0.31
CA VAL A 309 27.09 9.40 -0.55
C VAL A 309 26.43 9.97 0.71
N ILE A 310 25.64 9.17 1.41
CA ILE A 310 24.99 9.57 2.67
C ILE A 310 26.03 9.89 3.72
N ALA A 311 27.03 9.04 3.89
CA ALA A 311 28.13 9.23 4.82
C ALA A 311 28.89 10.53 4.55
N LYS A 312 29.26 10.77 3.28
CA LYS A 312 29.92 12.02 2.87
C LYS A 312 29.08 13.26 3.20
N LEU A 313 27.78 13.20 2.95
CA LEU A 313 26.87 14.32 3.24
C LEU A 313 26.67 14.54 4.74
N ALA A 314 26.73 13.48 5.54
CA ALA A 314 26.64 13.53 7.01
C ALA A 314 27.99 13.87 7.68
N GLY A 315 29.09 13.96 6.93
CA GLY A 315 30.43 14.25 7.47
C GLY A 315 31.03 13.09 8.29
N ILE A 316 30.76 11.83 7.85
CA ILE A 316 31.30 10.61 8.45
C ILE A 316 32.04 9.79 7.39
N SER A 317 32.97 8.91 7.84
CA SER A 317 33.69 7.99 6.98
C SER A 317 33.15 6.57 7.13
N VAL A 318 32.97 5.88 6.00
CA VAL A 318 32.49 4.49 5.96
C VAL A 318 33.31 3.72 4.91
N PRO A 319 33.39 2.37 5.00
CA PRO A 319 34.03 1.56 3.98
C PRO A 319 33.38 1.72 2.60
N ASP A 320 34.18 1.63 1.55
CA ASP A 320 33.71 1.78 0.16
C ASP A 320 32.75 0.67 -0.27
N ASP A 321 32.87 -0.51 0.36
CA ASP A 321 32.03 -1.69 0.13
C ASP A 321 30.79 -1.78 1.06
N ALA A 322 30.58 -0.79 1.94
CA ALA A 322 29.43 -0.77 2.82
C ALA A 322 28.12 -0.77 2.02
N ARG A 323 27.30 -1.80 2.22
CA ARG A 323 25.98 -1.96 1.55
C ARG A 323 24.88 -1.19 2.24
N VAL A 324 24.91 -1.14 3.59
CA VAL A 324 23.90 -0.51 4.46
C VAL A 324 24.60 0.08 5.68
N LEU A 325 24.11 1.23 6.16
CA LEU A 325 24.52 1.82 7.42
C LEU A 325 23.54 1.39 8.52
N ILE A 326 24.05 0.86 9.61
CA ILE A 326 23.23 0.43 10.76
C ILE A 326 23.65 1.24 11.99
N ALA A 327 22.70 1.85 12.69
CA ALA A 327 22.95 2.56 13.92
C ALA A 327 22.04 2.05 15.04
N ASP A 328 22.54 2.04 16.27
CA ASP A 328 21.77 1.63 17.44
C ASP A 328 20.55 2.53 17.63
N GLY A 329 19.39 1.91 17.86
CA GLY A 329 18.13 2.56 18.19
C GLY A 329 18.01 2.77 19.69
N GLU A 330 18.04 4.04 20.13
CA GLU A 330 17.94 4.39 21.55
C GLU A 330 16.47 4.55 22.02
N GLY A 331 15.52 4.72 21.09
CA GLY A 331 14.11 4.94 21.39
C GLY A 331 13.26 5.11 20.14
N VAL A 332 12.00 5.50 20.33
CA VAL A 332 11.03 5.75 19.26
C VAL A 332 10.46 7.15 19.38
N GLY A 333 10.42 7.90 18.29
CA GLY A 333 9.88 9.25 18.27
C GLY A 333 10.73 10.21 17.45
N LYS A 334 10.27 11.46 17.31
CA LYS A 334 10.91 12.50 16.49
C LYS A 334 12.36 12.80 16.90
N GLN A 335 12.70 12.63 18.16
CA GLN A 335 14.06 12.81 18.69
C GLN A 335 14.98 11.62 18.38
N TYR A 336 14.45 10.51 17.86
CA TYR A 336 15.19 9.29 17.54
C TYR A 336 15.16 9.04 16.04
N PRO A 337 16.05 9.66 15.25
CA PRO A 337 15.99 9.66 13.78
C PRO A 337 16.02 8.27 13.16
N PHE A 338 16.65 7.30 13.83
CA PHE A 338 16.70 5.91 13.33
C PHE A 338 15.39 5.14 13.50
N SER A 339 14.40 5.68 14.24
CA SER A 339 13.06 5.10 14.38
C SER A 339 12.06 5.53 13.31
N MET A 340 12.44 6.41 12.39
CA MET A 340 11.59 7.00 11.36
C MET A 340 11.84 6.36 9.99
N GLU A 341 10.97 6.64 9.00
CA GLU A 341 11.18 6.23 7.62
C GLU A 341 12.47 6.83 7.05
N LYS A 342 13.27 5.99 6.41
CA LYS A 342 14.51 6.34 5.73
C LYS A 342 14.49 5.68 4.34
N LEU A 343 14.09 6.42 3.32
CA LEU A 343 14.10 5.94 1.93
C LEU A 343 15.52 5.88 1.37
N ALA A 344 16.39 5.17 2.08
CA ALA A 344 17.83 5.06 1.84
C ALA A 344 18.38 3.81 2.54
N PRO A 345 19.60 3.32 2.20
CA PRO A 345 20.23 2.17 2.83
C PRO A 345 20.74 2.48 4.26
N VAL A 346 19.82 2.84 5.15
CA VAL A 346 20.07 3.13 6.56
C VAL A 346 19.04 2.41 7.41
N LEU A 347 19.45 1.73 8.47
CA LEU A 347 18.60 0.96 9.38
C LEU A 347 18.86 1.34 10.85
N GLY A 348 17.82 1.39 11.67
CA GLY A 348 17.91 1.36 13.12
C GLY A 348 18.07 -0.07 13.62
N PHE A 349 18.82 -0.29 14.70
CA PHE A 349 19.05 -1.61 15.29
C PHE A 349 18.63 -1.60 16.76
N TYR A 350 17.72 -2.48 17.14
CA TYR A 350 17.14 -2.56 18.46
C TYR A 350 17.35 -3.96 19.05
N THR A 351 17.65 -4.02 20.34
CA THR A 351 17.78 -5.26 21.09
C THR A 351 16.67 -5.35 22.13
N VAL A 352 16.04 -6.51 22.24
CA VAL A 352 14.94 -6.80 23.16
C VAL A 352 15.20 -8.12 23.86
N LYS A 353 14.53 -8.36 24.99
CA LYS A 353 14.74 -9.60 25.77
C LYS A 353 14.07 -10.81 25.15
N ASN A 354 12.89 -10.61 24.54
CA ASN A 354 12.05 -11.68 24.03
C ASN A 354 11.11 -11.16 22.93
N TRP A 355 10.33 -12.05 22.33
CA TRP A 355 9.40 -11.72 21.26
C TRP A 355 8.26 -10.80 21.72
N GLU A 356 7.86 -10.83 23.00
CA GLU A 356 6.84 -9.94 23.55
C GLU A 356 7.30 -8.49 23.52
N GLU A 357 8.53 -8.21 24.00
CA GLU A 357 9.13 -6.88 23.90
C GLU A 357 9.33 -6.45 22.44
N ALA A 358 9.70 -7.39 21.52
CA ALA A 358 9.77 -7.11 20.08
C ALA A 358 8.41 -6.72 19.54
N CYS A 359 7.36 -7.40 20.01
CA CYS A 359 5.98 -7.11 19.68
C CYS A 359 5.59 -5.68 20.06
N GLU A 360 5.83 -5.29 21.31
CA GLU A 360 5.52 -3.95 21.84
C GLU A 360 6.34 -2.85 21.15
N LEU A 361 7.63 -3.09 20.94
CA LEU A 361 8.49 -2.13 20.24
C LEU A 361 8.04 -1.92 18.79
N SER A 362 7.69 -3.00 18.08
CA SER A 362 7.14 -2.91 16.71
C SER A 362 5.87 -2.07 16.68
N ILE A 363 4.97 -2.24 17.64
CA ILE A 363 3.73 -1.45 17.75
C ILE A 363 4.07 0.03 17.96
N ARG A 364 5.00 0.35 18.87
CA ARG A 364 5.42 1.74 19.12
C ARG A 364 6.03 2.40 17.88
N ILE A 365 6.90 1.67 17.14
CA ILE A 365 7.50 2.17 15.90
C ILE A 365 6.41 2.46 14.87
N LEU A 366 5.49 1.52 14.65
CA LEU A 366 4.41 1.64 13.68
C LEU A 366 3.41 2.76 14.03
N HIS A 367 3.06 2.92 15.30
CA HIS A 367 2.18 4.02 15.72
C HIS A 367 2.84 5.39 15.61
N HIS A 368 4.17 5.46 15.76
CA HIS A 368 4.88 6.71 15.53
C HIS A 368 4.84 7.11 14.06
N GLU A 369 5.11 6.17 13.15
CA GLU A 369 5.05 6.36 11.70
C GLU A 369 4.86 4.99 11.03
N GLY A 370 4.09 4.91 9.95
CA GLY A 370 3.93 3.70 9.15
C GLY A 370 2.81 2.77 9.61
N ALA A 371 1.91 3.20 10.49
CA ALA A 371 0.74 2.41 10.88
C ALA A 371 -0.06 1.93 9.66
N GLY A 372 -0.50 0.69 9.71
CA GLY A 372 -1.25 0.05 8.63
C GLY A 372 -0.40 -0.42 7.45
N HIS A 373 0.89 -0.08 7.35
CA HIS A 373 1.68 -0.39 6.16
C HIS A 373 2.21 -1.84 6.17
N THR A 374 3.40 -2.09 6.62
CA THR A 374 4.12 -3.37 6.47
C THR A 374 5.01 -3.65 7.68
N LEU A 375 5.12 -4.91 8.07
CA LEU A 375 6.07 -5.43 9.05
C LEU A 375 6.67 -6.73 8.51
N ALA A 376 7.97 -6.97 8.73
CA ALA A 376 8.61 -8.24 8.42
C ALA A 376 8.94 -9.02 9.70
N ILE A 377 8.82 -10.33 9.63
CA ILE A 377 9.27 -11.25 10.67
C ILE A 377 10.07 -12.39 10.04
N HIS A 378 11.21 -12.69 10.63
CA HIS A 378 12.03 -13.84 10.28
C HIS A 378 12.01 -14.82 11.47
N THR A 379 11.39 -15.97 11.29
CA THR A 379 11.18 -16.98 12.33
C THR A 379 10.86 -18.33 11.71
N GLN A 380 11.02 -19.40 12.46
CA GLN A 380 10.50 -20.73 12.15
C GLN A 380 9.37 -21.15 13.10
N ASP A 381 8.99 -20.28 14.04
CA ASP A 381 7.89 -20.51 14.99
C ASP A 381 6.59 -19.89 14.47
N GLU A 382 5.70 -20.73 13.94
CA GLU A 382 4.38 -20.36 13.46
C GLU A 382 3.48 -19.77 14.57
N SER A 383 3.70 -20.11 15.83
CA SER A 383 2.92 -19.56 16.93
C SER A 383 3.19 -18.06 17.10
N ILE A 384 4.44 -17.65 16.97
CA ILE A 384 4.86 -16.25 17.03
C ILE A 384 4.33 -15.47 15.81
N VAL A 385 4.34 -16.08 14.62
CA VAL A 385 3.72 -15.47 13.43
C VAL A 385 2.25 -15.15 13.69
N ARG A 386 1.49 -16.08 14.27
CA ARG A 386 0.06 -15.91 14.59
C ARG A 386 -0.16 -14.82 15.64
N GLU A 387 0.65 -14.79 16.70
CA GLU A 387 0.60 -13.76 17.74
C GLU A 387 0.88 -12.35 17.15
N PHE A 388 1.89 -12.25 16.27
CA PHE A 388 2.16 -11.01 15.55
C PHE A 388 1.01 -10.60 14.62
N ALA A 389 0.44 -11.54 13.88
CA ALA A 389 -0.67 -11.28 12.98
C ALA A 389 -1.91 -10.71 13.70
N LEU A 390 -2.20 -11.21 14.91
CA LEU A 390 -3.36 -10.77 15.71
C LEU A 390 -3.16 -9.40 16.38
N ARG A 391 -1.92 -8.97 16.63
CA ARG A 391 -1.64 -7.79 17.45
C ARG A 391 -1.08 -6.59 16.69
N LYS A 392 -0.61 -6.76 15.44
CA LYS A 392 0.09 -5.69 14.73
C LYS A 392 -0.84 -4.79 13.94
N PRO A 393 -0.66 -3.46 14.06
CA PRO A 393 -1.41 -2.48 13.29
C PRO A 393 -0.83 -2.35 11.87
N VAL A 394 -0.82 -3.44 11.10
CA VAL A 394 -0.33 -3.48 9.71
C VAL A 394 -1.28 -4.25 8.81
N SER A 395 -1.33 -3.88 7.54
CA SER A 395 -2.08 -4.61 6.52
C SER A 395 -1.29 -5.79 5.94
N ARG A 396 0.03 -5.78 6.09
CA ARG A 396 0.95 -6.80 5.57
C ARG A 396 1.97 -7.22 6.62
N LEU A 397 1.83 -8.44 7.10
CA LEU A 397 2.87 -9.15 7.87
C LEU A 397 3.60 -10.08 6.90
N LEU A 398 4.88 -9.83 6.66
CA LEU A 398 5.71 -10.56 5.72
C LEU A 398 6.62 -11.53 6.47
N VAL A 399 6.56 -12.80 6.13
CA VAL A 399 7.29 -13.86 6.83
C VAL A 399 8.40 -14.40 5.94
N ASN A 400 9.65 -14.37 6.44
CA ASN A 400 10.83 -14.96 5.78
C ASN A 400 11.03 -14.52 4.32
N THR A 401 10.82 -13.24 4.02
CA THR A 401 10.96 -12.66 2.68
C THR A 401 11.52 -11.23 2.76
N PRO A 402 12.21 -10.73 1.71
CA PRO A 402 12.60 -9.32 1.62
C PRO A 402 11.37 -8.41 1.64
N ALA A 403 11.23 -7.52 2.63
CA ALA A 403 9.98 -6.77 2.83
C ALA A 403 9.64 -5.85 1.65
N ALA A 404 10.62 -5.20 1.03
CA ALA A 404 10.41 -4.36 -0.15
C ALA A 404 9.74 -5.14 -1.30
N LEU A 405 10.24 -6.35 -1.57
CA LEU A 405 9.77 -7.19 -2.67
C LEU A 405 8.51 -7.98 -2.28
N GLY A 406 8.44 -8.47 -1.06
CA GLY A 406 7.28 -9.19 -0.54
C GLY A 406 6.03 -8.31 -0.43
N GLY A 407 6.20 -7.06 0.04
CA GLY A 407 5.11 -6.10 0.18
C GLY A 407 4.48 -5.69 -1.16
N VAL A 408 5.29 -5.54 -2.20
CA VAL A 408 4.80 -5.25 -3.56
C VAL A 408 4.34 -6.50 -4.32
N GLY A 409 4.33 -7.67 -3.69
CA GLY A 409 3.85 -8.93 -4.31
C GLY A 409 4.85 -9.62 -5.23
N ALA A 410 6.14 -9.23 -5.21
CA ALA A 410 7.15 -9.84 -6.10
C ALA A 410 7.68 -11.19 -5.57
N THR A 411 7.68 -11.40 -4.26
CA THR A 411 8.21 -12.61 -3.60
C THR A 411 7.20 -13.29 -2.67
N THR A 412 5.94 -12.89 -2.74
CA THR A 412 4.81 -13.45 -1.97
C THR A 412 3.62 -13.67 -2.89
N GLY A 413 2.58 -14.34 -2.39
CA GLY A 413 1.29 -14.47 -3.08
C GLY A 413 0.37 -13.25 -2.98
N LEU A 414 0.86 -12.10 -2.52
CA LEU A 414 0.09 -10.86 -2.54
C LEU A 414 -0.05 -10.33 -3.96
N PHE A 415 -1.18 -9.66 -4.23
CA PHE A 415 -1.37 -8.99 -5.53
C PHE A 415 -0.23 -7.99 -5.79
N PRO A 416 0.44 -8.05 -6.97
CA PRO A 416 1.53 -7.13 -7.29
C PRO A 416 1.00 -5.70 -7.43
N ALA A 417 1.53 -4.77 -6.62
CA ALA A 417 1.03 -3.40 -6.57
C ALA A 417 2.11 -2.38 -6.21
N PHE A 418 1.93 -1.15 -6.68
CA PHE A 418 2.69 0.03 -6.27
C PHE A 418 1.84 1.05 -5.49
N THR A 419 0.65 0.60 -5.03
CA THR A 419 -0.22 1.31 -4.09
C THR A 419 -0.63 0.33 -3.00
N LEU A 420 0.01 0.44 -1.83
CA LEU A 420 -0.10 -0.51 -0.74
C LEU A 420 -1.00 0.08 0.35
N GLY A 421 -2.30 -0.23 0.31
CA GLY A 421 -3.27 0.32 1.25
C GLY A 421 -2.90 0.05 2.71
N CYS A 422 -3.09 1.04 3.58
CA CYS A 422 -2.72 0.96 4.99
C CYS A 422 -3.93 0.71 5.92
N GLY A 423 -5.12 0.51 5.37
CA GLY A 423 -6.35 0.35 6.13
C GLY A 423 -6.70 1.57 6.98
N ALA A 424 -7.80 1.51 7.70
CA ALA A 424 -8.26 2.59 8.57
C ALA A 424 -7.22 2.95 9.65
N VAL A 425 -6.48 1.97 10.15
CA VAL A 425 -5.39 2.17 11.14
C VAL A 425 -4.31 3.12 10.59
N GLY A 426 -4.00 3.01 9.29
CA GLY A 426 -3.04 3.89 8.61
C GLY A 426 -3.69 5.10 7.94
N GLY A 427 -4.97 5.37 8.20
CA GLY A 427 -5.72 6.47 7.59
C GLY A 427 -5.97 6.29 6.08
N SER A 428 -6.02 5.03 5.60
CA SER A 428 -6.30 4.69 4.20
C SER A 428 -7.68 4.07 4.04
N ALA A 429 -8.31 4.28 2.88
CA ALA A 429 -9.64 3.74 2.57
C ALA A 429 -9.64 2.22 2.30
N THR A 430 -8.49 1.60 2.09
CA THR A 430 -8.34 0.15 1.91
C THR A 430 -7.06 -0.37 2.55
N SER A 431 -7.06 -1.65 2.94
CA SER A 431 -5.89 -2.41 3.39
C SER A 431 -5.21 -3.20 2.26
N ASP A 432 -5.80 -3.22 1.07
CA ASP A 432 -5.36 -4.08 -0.03
C ASP A 432 -4.07 -3.59 -0.69
N ASN A 433 -3.37 -4.51 -1.32
CA ASN A 433 -2.57 -4.17 -2.48
C ASN A 433 -3.56 -3.82 -3.59
N VAL A 434 -3.64 -2.53 -3.94
CA VAL A 434 -4.72 -2.01 -4.79
C VAL A 434 -4.72 -2.68 -6.16
N SER A 435 -5.87 -3.21 -6.56
CA SER A 435 -6.11 -3.98 -7.79
C SER A 435 -7.19 -3.31 -8.64
N PRO A 436 -7.50 -3.79 -9.84
CA PRO A 436 -8.64 -3.31 -10.63
C PRO A 436 -9.97 -3.36 -9.87
N LEU A 437 -10.15 -4.31 -8.96
CA LEU A 437 -11.38 -4.46 -8.17
C LEU A 437 -11.64 -3.28 -7.22
N ASN A 438 -10.58 -2.57 -6.80
CA ASN A 438 -10.72 -1.34 -6.02
C ASN A 438 -11.13 -0.12 -6.87
N LEU A 439 -11.16 -0.28 -8.22
CA LEU A 439 -11.47 0.77 -9.19
C LEU A 439 -12.76 0.51 -9.97
N ILE A 440 -13.61 -0.38 -9.46
CA ILE A 440 -14.94 -0.62 -9.99
C ILE A 440 -15.98 -0.44 -8.87
N ASN A 441 -17.21 -0.11 -9.27
CA ASN A 441 -18.37 -0.23 -8.42
C ASN A 441 -19.10 -1.54 -8.76
N ILE A 442 -19.67 -2.19 -7.77
CA ILE A 442 -20.52 -3.36 -7.96
C ILE A 442 -21.98 -2.91 -7.90
N ARG A 443 -22.66 -2.97 -9.06
CA ARG A 443 -24.10 -2.79 -9.14
C ARG A 443 -24.78 -4.12 -8.92
N ARG A 444 -25.72 -4.17 -7.99
CA ARG A 444 -26.48 -5.38 -7.69
C ARG A 444 -27.87 -5.30 -8.28
N VAL A 445 -28.25 -6.33 -9.04
CA VAL A 445 -29.64 -6.59 -9.43
C VAL A 445 -30.14 -7.65 -8.47
N ALA A 446 -31.10 -7.28 -7.63
CA ALA A 446 -31.68 -8.18 -6.62
C ALA A 446 -33.17 -8.37 -6.91
N TYR A 447 -33.59 -9.61 -6.97
CA TYR A 447 -34.98 -9.97 -7.17
C TYR A 447 -35.68 -10.17 -5.83
N GLY A 448 -37.00 -9.90 -5.76
CA GLY A 448 -37.78 -10.14 -4.58
C GLY A 448 -37.77 -11.63 -4.17
N THR A 449 -37.54 -11.89 -2.89
CA THR A 449 -37.50 -13.24 -2.32
C THR A 449 -38.58 -13.44 -1.23
N ALA A 450 -39.16 -12.35 -0.73
CA ALA A 450 -40.21 -12.40 0.29
C ALA A 450 -41.15 -11.19 0.18
N GLU A 451 -42.35 -11.34 0.64
CA GLU A 451 -43.31 -10.26 0.77
C GLU A 451 -43.31 -9.69 2.21
N LEU A 452 -43.80 -8.47 2.40
CA LEU A 452 -43.90 -7.88 3.72
C LEU A 452 -44.75 -8.71 4.69
N SER A 453 -45.79 -9.36 4.14
CA SER A 453 -46.65 -10.29 4.90
C SER A 453 -45.89 -11.48 5.48
N ASP A 454 -44.86 -11.95 4.79
CA ASP A 454 -44.05 -13.09 5.21
C ASP A 454 -43.12 -12.69 6.36
N LEU A 455 -42.53 -11.50 6.26
CA LEU A 455 -41.71 -10.93 7.33
C LEU A 455 -42.51 -10.70 8.61
N ARG A 456 -43.75 -10.18 8.49
CA ARG A 456 -44.64 -9.97 9.64
C ARG A 456 -45.11 -11.28 10.28
N LYS A 457 -45.31 -12.34 9.51
CA LYS A 457 -45.61 -13.67 10.04
C LYS A 457 -44.44 -14.27 10.80
N ALA A 458 -43.23 -14.16 10.26
CA ALA A 458 -42.00 -14.63 10.92
C ALA A 458 -41.78 -13.92 12.27
N GLU A 459 -41.93 -12.59 12.33
CA GLU A 459 -41.81 -11.81 13.57
C GLU A 459 -42.86 -12.22 14.62
N ASN A 460 -44.10 -12.45 14.19
CA ASN A 460 -45.15 -12.92 15.08
C ASN A 460 -44.89 -14.33 15.60
N GLN A 461 -44.28 -15.20 14.78
CA GLN A 461 -43.90 -16.56 15.17
C GLN A 461 -42.76 -16.56 16.19
N GLU A 462 -41.73 -15.76 15.96
CA GLU A 462 -40.61 -15.60 16.90
C GLU A 462 -41.07 -15.01 18.24
N ASN A 463 -41.99 -14.04 18.22
CA ASN A 463 -42.56 -13.47 19.43
C ASN A 463 -43.44 -14.50 20.20
N LEU A 464 -44.15 -15.38 19.50
CA LEU A 464 -44.90 -16.46 20.09
C LEU A 464 -44.00 -17.54 20.68
N ASP A 465 -42.91 -17.88 20.00
CA ASP A 465 -41.91 -18.85 20.46
C ASP A 465 -41.10 -18.29 21.64
N CYS A 466 -40.77 -16.98 21.63
CA CYS A 466 -40.14 -16.30 22.76
C CYS A 466 -41.06 -16.26 24.00
N GLN A 467 -42.35 -15.95 23.80
CA GLN A 467 -43.31 -16.00 24.90
C GLN A 467 -43.54 -17.43 25.44
N ARG A 468 -43.50 -18.45 24.58
CA ARG A 468 -43.52 -19.85 25.02
C ARG A 468 -42.27 -20.21 25.84
N CYS A 469 -41.10 -19.81 25.40
CA CYS A 469 -39.86 -20.02 26.14
C CYS A 469 -39.84 -19.30 27.50
N GLU A 470 -40.49 -18.14 27.64
CA GLU A 470 -40.61 -17.44 28.92
C GLU A 470 -41.63 -18.12 29.84
N VAL A 471 -42.75 -18.61 29.29
CA VAL A 471 -43.73 -19.39 30.06
C VAL A 471 -43.17 -20.73 30.51
N ASP A 472 -42.45 -21.42 29.63
CA ASP A 472 -41.80 -22.69 29.99
C ASP A 472 -40.67 -22.49 31.03
N LYS A 473 -39.93 -21.38 31.00
CA LYS A 473 -38.99 -21.04 32.05
C LYS A 473 -39.65 -20.71 33.39
N GLN A 474 -40.76 -19.99 33.37
CA GLN A 474 -41.51 -19.72 34.61
C GLN A 474 -42.10 -20.99 35.23
N VAL A 475 -42.61 -21.92 34.41
CA VAL A 475 -43.13 -23.24 34.90
C VAL A 475 -41.97 -24.06 35.46
N ASP A 476 -40.79 -24.00 34.85
CA ASP A 476 -39.60 -24.73 35.32
C ASP A 476 -39.03 -24.14 36.63
N GLU A 477 -39.11 -22.81 36.80
CA GLU A 477 -38.71 -22.14 38.06
C GLU A 477 -39.67 -22.45 39.21
N GLU A 478 -40.97 -22.46 38.98
CA GLU A 478 -41.98 -22.85 40.02
C GLU A 478 -41.80 -24.32 40.42
N GLN A 479 -41.58 -25.21 39.46
CA GLN A 479 -41.31 -26.63 39.78
C GLN A 479 -40.00 -26.80 40.53
N LEU A 480 -38.95 -26.01 40.23
CA LEU A 480 -37.69 -26.02 40.91
C LEU A 480 -37.81 -25.51 42.36
N ILE A 481 -38.63 -24.47 42.56
CA ILE A 481 -38.94 -23.92 43.90
C ILE A 481 -39.69 -24.95 44.74
N ASP A 482 -40.70 -25.61 44.20
CA ASP A 482 -41.46 -26.65 44.90
C ASP A 482 -40.59 -27.85 45.28
N LEU A 483 -39.67 -28.27 44.38
CA LEU A 483 -38.74 -29.35 44.67
C LEU A 483 -37.72 -28.98 45.76
N LEU A 484 -37.25 -27.73 45.76
CA LEU A 484 -36.36 -27.19 46.80
C LEU A 484 -37.07 -27.09 48.15
N VAL A 485 -38.33 -26.62 48.19
CA VAL A 485 -39.15 -26.53 49.40
C VAL A 485 -39.41 -27.92 49.97
N GLN A 486 -39.78 -28.92 49.17
CA GLN A 486 -39.96 -30.30 49.63
C GLN A 486 -38.65 -30.89 50.16
N ARG A 487 -37.51 -30.59 49.54
CA ARG A 487 -36.21 -31.08 49.97
C ARG A 487 -35.73 -30.46 51.31
N VAL A 488 -36.04 -29.19 51.52
CA VAL A 488 -35.78 -28.48 52.79
C VAL A 488 -36.68 -29.00 53.90
N LEU A 489 -37.98 -29.18 53.66
CA LEU A 489 -38.94 -29.74 54.62
C LEU A 489 -38.57 -31.16 55.03
N SER A 490 -38.12 -32.00 54.08
CA SER A 490 -37.68 -33.36 54.37
C SER A 490 -36.40 -33.45 55.20
N LYS A 491 -35.59 -32.40 55.26
CA LYS A 491 -34.37 -32.29 56.10
C LYS A 491 -34.64 -31.71 57.50
N LEU A 492 -35.73 -30.95 57.64
CA LEU A 492 -36.14 -30.36 58.95
C LEU A 492 -37.02 -31.30 59.78
N THR A 493 -37.49 -32.40 59.19
CA THR A 493 -38.31 -33.44 59.88
C THR A 493 -37.50 -34.68 60.23
N LYS A 494 -36.17 -34.63 60.14
CA LYS A 494 -35.25 -35.59 60.71
C LYS A 494 -34.39 -34.88 61.76
#